data_0700d29f9bde544b71f6306c60b539ef
#
_entry.id   0700d29f9bde544b71f6306c60b539ef
#
_cell.length_a   1.000
_cell.length_b   1.000
_cell.length_c   1.000
_cell.angle_alpha   90.00
_cell.angle_beta   90.00
_cell.angle_gamma   90.00
#
_symmetry.space_group_name_H-M   'P 1'
#
loop_
_entity.id
_entity.type
_entity.pdbx_description
1 polymer ?
#
loop_
_entity_poly.entity_id
_entity_poly.type
_entity_poly.pdbx_seq_one_letter_code
_entity_poly.pdbx_strand_id
1 'polypeptide(L)'
;MESGKNVGSTSSGMSRREFSVGLGGACALLAVGGGIRVAPAQACVRPPGGQDENRLISSCIRCERCIGICPNGALAPAHLEDGVLGVRMPVANFDAGWCDWCADANGGVPLCVETCPTQALQLAEGATPENVIMGKAVIIEDWCLAYSKYNGCRFCYDACPYEAITLDEYERPVVDLDLCNGCGACQAACVSMEEGSIAEGATTRAIVVVPESSIEEKGGR
;
A
#
# COMPACT_ATOMS: atom_id res chain seq x y z
N MET A 1 51.50 52.74 -2.34
CA MET A 1 50.20 53.27 -1.93
C MET A 1 49.20 52.17 -2.20
N GLU A 2 49.01 51.25 -1.23
CA GLU A 2 48.02 50.21 -1.32
C GLU A 2 47.00 50.42 -0.22
N SER A 3 45.76 50.65 -0.66
CA SER A 3 44.61 50.87 0.23
C SER A 3 44.00 49.50 0.60
N GLY A 4 44.28 49.06 1.83
CA GLY A 4 43.69 47.87 2.42
C GLY A 4 42.22 48.09 2.70
N LYS A 5 41.32 47.32 2.01
CA LYS A 5 39.90 47.23 2.33
C LYS A 5 39.70 46.23 3.49
N ASN A 6 39.36 46.78 4.64
CA ASN A 6 38.99 46.02 5.83
C ASN A 6 37.59 45.40 5.62
N VAL A 7 37.51 44.08 5.46
CA VAL A 7 36.25 43.33 5.43
C VAL A 7 35.81 43.10 6.87
N GLY A 8 34.91 43.95 7.34
CA GLY A 8 34.30 43.80 8.66
C GLY A 8 33.39 42.56 8.69
N SER A 9 33.82 41.52 9.41
CA SER A 9 32.98 40.40 9.79
C SER A 9 31.93 40.86 10.80
N THR A 10 30.71 41.11 10.36
CA THR A 10 29.55 41.31 11.24
C THR A 10 28.99 39.96 11.69
N SER A 11 29.51 39.40 12.79
CA SER A 11 28.82 38.36 13.52
C SER A 11 27.65 39.00 14.25
N SER A 12 26.49 38.98 13.62
CA SER A 12 25.22 39.36 14.27
C SER A 12 24.80 38.22 15.20
N GLY A 13 25.22 38.33 16.46
CA GLY A 13 24.73 37.46 17.53
C GLY A 13 23.23 37.69 17.70
N MET A 14 22.45 36.64 17.57
CA MET A 14 21.00 36.67 17.78
C MET A 14 20.71 37.10 19.23
N SER A 15 19.88 38.14 19.40
CA SER A 15 19.54 38.63 20.72
C SER A 15 18.62 37.62 21.45
N ARG A 16 18.66 37.61 22.80
CA ARG A 16 17.76 36.77 23.61
C ARG A 16 16.29 36.97 23.27
N ARG A 17 15.92 38.18 22.87
CA ARG A 17 14.55 38.50 22.46
C ARG A 17 14.17 37.89 21.11
N GLU A 18 15.09 37.96 20.15
CA GLU A 18 14.90 37.33 18.82
C GLU A 18 14.82 35.81 18.93
N PHE A 19 15.64 35.22 19.81
CA PHE A 19 15.58 33.79 20.09
C PHE A 19 14.23 33.37 20.71
N SER A 20 13.74 34.16 21.70
CA SER A 20 12.46 33.86 22.35
C SER A 20 11.27 34.04 21.42
N VAL A 21 11.29 35.03 20.53
CA VAL A 21 10.24 35.24 19.51
C VAL A 21 10.29 34.12 18.45
N GLY A 22 11.49 33.74 18.03
CA GLY A 22 11.68 32.62 17.09
C GLY A 22 11.21 31.28 17.68
N LEU A 23 11.53 31.01 18.95
CA LEU A 23 11.10 29.80 19.65
C LEU A 23 9.58 29.79 19.86
N GLY A 24 8.98 30.93 20.26
CA GLY A 24 7.53 31.07 20.39
C GLY A 24 6.81 30.87 19.06
N GLY A 25 7.35 31.41 17.97
CA GLY A 25 6.84 31.20 16.62
C GLY A 25 6.92 29.76 16.17
N ALA A 26 8.03 29.07 16.44
CA ALA A 26 8.20 27.66 16.15
C ALA A 26 7.24 26.77 16.95
N CYS A 27 7.05 27.06 18.24
CA CYS A 27 6.05 26.37 19.07
C CYS A 27 4.62 26.60 18.59
N ALA A 28 4.29 27.82 18.16
CA ALA A 28 2.98 28.12 17.58
C ALA A 28 2.75 27.39 16.26
N LEU A 29 3.76 27.33 15.39
CA LEU A 29 3.70 26.57 14.14
C LEU A 29 3.59 25.06 14.41
N LEU A 30 4.26 24.53 15.43
CA LEU A 30 4.11 23.13 15.86
C LEU A 30 2.74 22.87 16.48
N ALA A 31 2.16 23.82 17.22
CA ALA A 31 0.81 23.70 17.76
C ALA A 31 -0.27 23.78 16.67
N VAL A 32 -0.08 24.63 15.67
CA VAL A 32 -0.97 24.72 14.50
C VAL A 32 -0.73 23.54 13.55
N GLY A 33 0.54 23.11 13.37
CA GLY A 33 0.90 21.93 12.58
C GLY A 33 0.58 20.61 13.29
N GLY A 34 0.54 20.56 14.61
CA GLY A 34 0.06 19.42 15.40
C GLY A 34 -1.46 19.25 15.34
N GLY A 35 -2.18 20.25 14.86
CA GLY A 35 -3.57 20.14 14.43
C GLY A 35 -3.74 19.53 13.03
N ILE A 36 -2.66 19.42 12.24
CA ILE A 36 -2.62 18.48 11.13
C ILE A 36 -2.64 17.11 11.81
N ARG A 37 -3.80 16.52 11.94
CA ARG A 37 -3.95 15.12 12.23
C ARG A 37 -2.97 14.43 11.29
N VAL A 38 -1.98 13.73 11.84
CA VAL A 38 -1.30 12.68 11.10
C VAL A 38 -2.46 11.80 10.66
N ALA A 39 -2.90 11.97 9.42
CA ALA A 39 -3.98 11.16 8.88
C ALA A 39 -3.55 9.73 9.19
N PRO A 40 -4.42 8.92 9.82
CA PRO A 40 -4.04 7.54 10.08
C PRO A 40 -3.49 7.03 8.76
N ALA A 41 -2.26 6.51 8.81
CA ALA A 41 -1.62 5.97 7.61
C ALA A 41 -2.68 5.11 6.94
N GLN A 42 -3.01 5.40 5.69
CA GLN A 42 -3.96 4.53 4.98
C GLN A 42 -3.38 3.14 5.12
N ALA A 43 -4.17 2.25 5.72
CA ALA A 43 -3.70 0.90 5.93
C ALA A 43 -3.38 0.33 4.54
N CYS A 44 -2.09 0.10 4.27
CA CYS A 44 -1.62 -0.40 2.98
C CYS A 44 -1.64 -1.92 2.98
N VAL A 45 -1.91 -2.52 1.85
CA VAL A 45 -1.72 -3.95 1.68
C VAL A 45 -0.23 -4.27 1.74
N ARG A 46 0.18 -5.05 2.74
CA ARG A 46 1.57 -5.43 2.94
C ARG A 46 1.88 -6.79 2.31
N PRO A 47 3.12 -7.01 1.85
CA PRO A 47 3.54 -8.32 1.36
C PRO A 47 3.47 -9.40 2.45
N PRO A 48 3.57 -10.70 2.09
CA PRO A 48 3.64 -11.78 3.06
C PRO A 48 4.67 -11.50 4.16
N GLY A 49 4.27 -11.72 5.41
CA GLY A 49 5.09 -11.45 6.59
C GLY A 49 5.20 -9.98 7.02
N GLY A 50 4.52 -9.06 6.33
CA GLY A 50 4.47 -7.63 6.67
C GLY A 50 3.22 -7.20 7.43
N GLN A 51 2.37 -8.12 7.88
CA GLN A 51 1.10 -7.84 8.54
C GLN A 51 1.25 -7.23 9.93
N ASP A 52 2.38 -7.46 10.60
CA ASP A 52 2.74 -6.75 11.84
C ASP A 52 3.36 -5.39 11.51
N GLU A 53 2.51 -4.37 11.45
CA GLU A 53 2.91 -3.00 11.09
C GLU A 53 3.93 -2.41 12.09
N ASN A 54 3.84 -2.75 13.38
CA ASN A 54 4.76 -2.26 14.40
C ASN A 54 6.17 -2.82 14.18
N ARG A 55 6.28 -4.12 13.89
CA ARG A 55 7.54 -4.76 13.53
C ARG A 55 8.08 -4.17 12.23
N LEU A 56 7.22 -4.01 11.23
CA LEU A 56 7.61 -3.46 9.93
C LEU A 56 8.18 -2.04 10.08
N ILE A 57 7.49 -1.14 10.80
CA ILE A 57 7.94 0.23 11.05
C ILE A 57 9.26 0.27 11.80
N SER A 58 9.41 -0.57 12.83
CA SER A 58 10.59 -0.55 13.71
C SER A 58 11.83 -1.20 13.11
N SER A 59 11.66 -2.18 12.20
CA SER A 59 12.77 -3.01 11.70
C SER A 59 13.10 -2.78 10.24
N CYS A 60 12.18 -2.21 9.43
CA CYS A 60 12.41 -1.99 8.00
C CYS A 60 13.40 -0.86 7.75
N ILE A 61 14.55 -1.17 7.17
CA ILE A 61 15.58 -0.20 6.78
C ILE A 61 15.35 0.40 5.39
N ARG A 62 14.22 0.12 4.76
CA ARG A 62 13.81 0.67 3.44
C ARG A 62 14.83 0.40 2.32
N CYS A 63 15.46 -0.78 2.36
CA CYS A 63 16.50 -1.18 1.40
C CYS A 63 15.97 -1.64 0.04
N GLU A 64 14.66 -1.79 -0.10
CA GLU A 64 13.93 -2.16 -1.33
C GLU A 64 14.30 -3.54 -1.94
N ARG A 65 15.08 -4.38 -1.22
CA ARG A 65 15.44 -5.72 -1.70
C ARG A 65 14.20 -6.59 -1.98
N CYS A 66 13.20 -6.52 -1.09
CA CYS A 66 11.94 -7.26 -1.25
C CYS A 66 11.16 -6.84 -2.51
N ILE A 67 11.25 -5.55 -2.87
CA ILE A 67 10.62 -5.01 -4.08
C ILE A 67 11.36 -5.51 -5.33
N GLY A 68 12.69 -5.38 -5.34
CA GLY A 68 13.50 -5.75 -6.51
C GLY A 68 13.60 -7.24 -6.76
N ILE A 69 13.36 -8.10 -5.74
CA ILE A 69 13.40 -9.57 -5.91
C ILE A 69 12.06 -10.15 -6.35
N CYS A 70 10.94 -9.41 -6.24
CA CYS A 70 9.62 -9.92 -6.56
C CYS A 70 9.51 -10.29 -8.05
N PRO A 71 9.31 -11.57 -8.40
CA PRO A 71 9.31 -12.01 -9.79
C PRO A 71 8.14 -11.44 -10.58
N ASN A 72 7.02 -11.19 -9.91
CA ASN A 72 5.79 -10.69 -10.55
C ASN A 72 5.65 -9.16 -10.47
N GLY A 73 6.64 -8.45 -9.89
CA GLY A 73 6.56 -7.00 -9.74
C GLY A 73 5.41 -6.49 -8.86
N ALA A 74 4.86 -7.36 -8.01
CA ALA A 74 3.68 -7.07 -7.19
C ALA A 74 3.95 -6.13 -6.00
N LEU A 75 5.17 -5.61 -5.86
CA LEU A 75 5.57 -4.75 -4.76
C LEU A 75 6.10 -3.40 -5.26
N ALA A 76 5.75 -2.35 -4.54
CA ALA A 76 6.26 -0.99 -4.76
C ALA A 76 6.68 -0.34 -3.43
N PRO A 77 7.48 0.73 -3.46
CA PRO A 77 7.72 1.54 -2.27
C PRO A 77 6.49 2.39 -1.96
N ALA A 78 6.07 2.42 -0.70
CA ALA A 78 4.99 3.30 -0.25
C ALA A 78 5.34 4.77 -0.46
N HIS A 79 4.36 5.56 -0.88
CA HIS A 79 4.46 7.00 -1.09
C HIS A 79 4.08 7.78 0.18
N LEU A 80 4.22 9.10 0.14
CA LEU A 80 3.89 9.97 1.26
C LEU A 80 2.38 9.99 1.56
N GLU A 81 1.56 9.79 0.54
CA GLU A 81 0.10 9.66 0.60
C GLU A 81 -0.36 8.42 1.36
N ASP A 82 0.47 7.35 1.35
CA ASP A 82 0.24 6.12 2.10
C ASP A 82 0.57 6.25 3.60
N GLY A 83 1.10 7.40 4.02
CA GLY A 83 1.43 7.71 5.40
C GLY A 83 2.92 7.97 5.62
N VAL A 84 3.19 8.99 6.44
CA VAL A 84 4.57 9.50 6.69
C VAL A 84 5.51 8.44 7.26
N LEU A 85 5.02 7.60 8.18
CA LEU A 85 5.84 6.57 8.82
C LEU A 85 6.16 5.40 7.88
N GLY A 86 5.26 5.14 6.92
CA GLY A 86 5.35 4.04 5.97
C GLY A 86 6.15 4.35 4.71
N VAL A 87 6.56 5.61 4.48
CA VAL A 87 7.27 6.02 3.26
C VAL A 87 8.43 5.08 2.93
N ARG A 88 8.47 4.61 1.67
CA ARG A 88 9.45 3.67 1.12
C ARG A 88 9.45 2.26 1.75
N MET A 89 8.52 1.93 2.63
CA MET A 89 8.29 0.54 3.02
C MET A 89 7.56 -0.22 1.90
N PRO A 90 7.70 -1.55 1.82
CA PRO A 90 7.04 -2.33 0.78
C PRO A 90 5.52 -2.31 0.94
N VAL A 91 4.83 -2.04 -0.17
CA VAL A 91 3.38 -2.17 -0.31
C VAL A 91 3.07 -3.00 -1.54
N ALA A 92 1.92 -3.66 -1.55
CA ALA A 92 1.44 -4.35 -2.73
C ALA A 92 1.01 -3.33 -3.81
N ASN A 93 1.41 -3.61 -5.05
CA ASN A 93 1.00 -2.87 -6.24
C ASN A 93 0.41 -3.84 -7.25
N PHE A 94 -0.87 -4.09 -7.11
CA PHE A 94 -1.58 -5.07 -7.92
C PHE A 94 -1.99 -4.57 -9.31
N ASP A 95 -1.67 -3.34 -9.63
CA ASP A 95 -1.78 -2.83 -11.00
C ASP A 95 -0.59 -3.28 -11.87
N ALA A 96 0.56 -3.54 -11.23
CA ALA A 96 1.76 -4.04 -11.90
C ALA A 96 1.83 -5.57 -11.95
N GLY A 97 1.28 -6.25 -10.93
CA GLY A 97 1.32 -7.71 -10.83
C GLY A 97 0.61 -8.21 -9.58
N TRP A 98 0.63 -9.50 -9.31
CA TRP A 98 -0.04 -10.12 -8.18
C TRP A 98 0.90 -11.07 -7.43
N CYS A 99 0.57 -11.43 -6.20
CA CYS A 99 1.39 -12.29 -5.37
C CYS A 99 1.00 -13.76 -5.57
N ASP A 100 1.84 -14.52 -6.27
CA ASP A 100 1.72 -15.97 -6.45
C ASP A 100 2.39 -16.77 -5.34
N TRP A 101 2.76 -16.10 -4.24
CA TRP A 101 3.54 -16.71 -3.16
C TRP A 101 4.90 -17.27 -3.61
N CYS A 102 5.42 -16.80 -4.75
CA CYS A 102 6.62 -17.31 -5.42
C CYS A 102 6.55 -18.82 -5.75
N ALA A 103 5.35 -19.30 -6.09
CA ALA A 103 5.11 -20.72 -6.37
C ALA A 103 6.02 -21.24 -7.48
N ASP A 104 6.09 -20.51 -8.59
CA ASP A 104 6.92 -20.87 -9.73
C ASP A 104 8.42 -20.54 -9.52
N ALA A 105 8.69 -19.41 -8.86
CA ALA A 105 10.06 -18.89 -8.75
C ALA A 105 10.87 -19.54 -7.62
N ASN A 106 10.22 -19.93 -6.52
CA ASN A 106 10.89 -20.43 -5.30
C ASN A 106 10.10 -21.54 -4.57
N GLY A 107 9.32 -22.33 -5.31
CA GLY A 107 8.60 -23.47 -4.74
C GLY A 107 7.61 -23.11 -3.63
N GLY A 108 7.02 -21.93 -3.68
CA GLY A 108 6.05 -21.48 -2.68
C GLY A 108 6.65 -20.87 -1.40
N VAL A 109 7.92 -20.46 -1.44
CA VAL A 109 8.55 -19.68 -0.35
C VAL A 109 8.70 -18.24 -0.81
N PRO A 110 8.08 -17.26 -0.13
CA PRO A 110 8.13 -15.86 -0.54
C PRO A 110 9.56 -15.29 -0.50
N LEU A 111 10.12 -14.97 -1.66
CA LEU A 111 11.46 -14.40 -1.81
C LEU A 111 11.63 -13.06 -1.09
N CYS A 112 10.55 -12.27 -0.99
CA CYS A 112 10.56 -11.01 -0.27
C CYS A 112 10.85 -11.20 1.24
N VAL A 113 10.40 -12.30 1.82
CA VAL A 113 10.68 -12.67 3.22
C VAL A 113 12.11 -13.17 3.37
N GLU A 114 12.54 -14.10 2.52
CA GLU A 114 13.91 -14.67 2.58
C GLU A 114 15.00 -13.61 2.41
N THR A 115 14.79 -12.64 1.51
CA THR A 115 15.79 -11.61 1.22
C THR A 115 15.84 -10.49 2.28
N CYS A 116 14.89 -10.46 3.24
CA CYS A 116 14.79 -9.38 4.21
C CYS A 116 15.91 -9.45 5.26
N PRO A 117 16.93 -8.55 5.23
CA PRO A 117 18.10 -8.67 6.10
C PRO A 117 17.81 -8.37 7.56
N THR A 118 16.74 -7.65 7.85
CA THR A 118 16.33 -7.26 9.20
C THR A 118 15.15 -8.07 9.73
N GLN A 119 14.66 -9.03 8.93
CA GLN A 119 13.46 -9.82 9.26
C GLN A 119 12.22 -8.94 9.55
N ALA A 120 12.17 -7.73 8.96
CA ALA A 120 10.99 -6.88 9.02
C ALA A 120 9.79 -7.56 8.36
N LEU A 121 10.03 -8.36 7.31
CA LEU A 121 9.08 -9.32 6.76
C LEU A 121 9.38 -10.69 7.39
N GLN A 122 8.44 -11.23 8.13
CA GLN A 122 8.59 -12.52 8.81
C GLN A 122 7.27 -13.27 8.83
N LEU A 123 7.31 -14.51 8.39
CA LEU A 123 6.19 -15.43 8.46
C LEU A 123 6.19 -16.20 9.79
N ALA A 124 5.01 -16.53 10.28
CA ALA A 124 4.87 -17.48 11.37
C ALA A 124 5.24 -18.90 10.90
N GLU A 125 5.55 -19.77 11.85
CA GLU A 125 5.75 -21.19 11.54
C GLU A 125 4.44 -21.79 10.98
N GLY A 126 4.55 -22.55 9.89
CA GLY A 126 3.38 -23.09 9.19
C GLY A 126 2.57 -22.08 8.38
N ALA A 127 3.15 -20.92 8.07
CA ALA A 127 2.51 -19.94 7.20
C ALA A 127 2.35 -20.49 5.78
N THR A 128 1.16 -20.37 5.23
CA THR A 128 0.80 -20.77 3.87
C THR A 128 0.02 -19.63 3.20
N PRO A 129 -0.12 -19.66 1.87
CA PRO A 129 -0.91 -18.64 1.18
C PRO A 129 -2.38 -18.60 1.62
N GLU A 130 -2.91 -19.69 2.16
CA GLU A 130 -4.31 -19.76 2.62
C GLU A 130 -4.50 -19.15 4.02
N ASN A 131 -3.47 -19.15 4.86
CA ASN A 131 -3.58 -18.67 6.25
C ASN A 131 -2.93 -17.30 6.51
N VAL A 132 -2.20 -16.75 5.52
CA VAL A 132 -1.65 -15.39 5.61
C VAL A 132 -2.51 -14.43 4.79
N ILE A 133 -3.28 -13.63 5.49
CA ILE A 133 -4.16 -12.65 4.86
C ILE A 133 -3.39 -11.34 4.66
N MET A 134 -3.17 -10.97 3.39
CA MET A 134 -2.55 -9.68 3.03
C MET A 134 -3.58 -8.56 2.98
N GLY A 135 -4.80 -8.89 2.58
CA GLY A 135 -5.94 -8.01 2.42
C GLY A 135 -7.15 -8.76 1.92
N LYS A 136 -8.19 -8.05 1.54
CA LYS A 136 -9.41 -8.62 0.99
C LYS A 136 -9.80 -7.89 -0.29
N ALA A 137 -10.28 -8.61 -1.28
CA ALA A 137 -10.79 -8.00 -2.50
C ALA A 137 -12.18 -7.40 -2.28
N VAL A 138 -12.40 -6.20 -2.81
CA VAL A 138 -13.69 -5.48 -2.76
C VAL A 138 -14.06 -5.06 -4.17
N ILE A 139 -15.31 -5.28 -4.56
CA ILE A 139 -15.85 -4.87 -5.85
C ILE A 139 -16.51 -3.50 -5.71
N ILE A 140 -16.16 -2.58 -6.61
CA ILE A 140 -16.81 -1.29 -6.78
C ILE A 140 -17.83 -1.47 -7.88
N GLU A 141 -19.07 -1.72 -7.49
CA GLU A 141 -20.15 -2.10 -8.41
C GLU A 141 -20.38 -1.08 -9.52
N ASP A 142 -20.32 0.22 -9.19
CA ASP A 142 -20.51 1.31 -10.14
C ASP A 142 -19.47 1.30 -11.28
N TRP A 143 -18.31 0.72 -11.06
CA TRP A 143 -17.23 0.63 -12.03
C TRP A 143 -17.06 -0.77 -12.62
N CYS A 144 -17.79 -1.74 -12.09
CA CYS A 144 -17.68 -3.12 -12.54
C CYS A 144 -18.50 -3.36 -13.80
N LEU A 145 -17.85 -3.85 -14.85
CA LEU A 145 -18.49 -4.13 -16.13
C LEU A 145 -19.62 -5.17 -16.01
N ALA A 146 -19.50 -6.13 -15.11
CA ALA A 146 -20.51 -7.14 -14.87
C ALA A 146 -21.79 -6.58 -14.20
N TYR A 147 -21.64 -5.52 -13.39
CA TYR A 147 -22.76 -4.82 -12.74
C TYR A 147 -23.35 -3.73 -13.62
N SER A 148 -22.63 -3.30 -14.65
CA SER A 148 -23.09 -2.31 -15.62
C SER A 148 -23.79 -2.96 -16.82
N LYS A 149 -23.65 -2.40 -18.00
CA LYS A 149 -24.32 -2.86 -19.23
C LYS A 149 -23.69 -4.08 -19.90
N TYR A 150 -22.47 -4.48 -19.47
CA TYR A 150 -21.70 -5.53 -20.11
C TYR A 150 -21.80 -6.82 -19.29
N ASN A 151 -22.95 -7.50 -19.33
CA ASN A 151 -23.12 -8.82 -18.72
C ASN A 151 -22.06 -9.80 -19.26
N GLY A 152 -21.51 -10.64 -18.37
CA GLY A 152 -20.57 -11.69 -18.73
C GLY A 152 -19.10 -11.34 -18.55
N CYS A 153 -18.74 -10.15 -18.02
CA CYS A 153 -17.37 -9.89 -17.58
C CYS A 153 -17.03 -10.73 -16.34
N ARG A 154 -16.03 -11.61 -16.42
CA ARG A 154 -15.67 -12.55 -15.37
C ARG A 154 -14.15 -12.73 -15.18
N PHE A 155 -13.36 -11.81 -15.69
CA PHE A 155 -11.90 -11.89 -15.60
C PHE A 155 -11.35 -12.09 -14.18
N CYS A 156 -11.96 -11.41 -13.19
CA CYS A 156 -11.58 -11.58 -11.80
C CYS A 156 -11.92 -12.97 -11.23
N TYR A 157 -13.04 -13.57 -11.68
CA TYR A 157 -13.41 -14.94 -11.34
C TYR A 157 -12.43 -15.94 -11.95
N ASP A 158 -12.15 -15.84 -13.25
CA ASP A 158 -11.26 -16.76 -13.96
C ASP A 158 -9.80 -16.65 -13.46
N ALA A 159 -9.39 -15.48 -12.94
CA ALA A 159 -8.03 -15.24 -12.45
C ALA A 159 -7.82 -15.65 -10.99
N CYS A 160 -8.86 -15.99 -10.22
CA CYS A 160 -8.72 -16.25 -8.79
C CYS A 160 -8.11 -17.65 -8.52
N PRO A 161 -6.86 -17.76 -8.02
CA PRO A 161 -6.23 -19.06 -7.80
C PRO A 161 -6.77 -19.79 -6.56
N TYR A 162 -7.54 -19.08 -5.71
CA TYR A 162 -8.12 -19.62 -4.47
C TYR A 162 -9.63 -19.85 -4.55
N GLU A 163 -10.21 -19.71 -5.75
CA GLU A 163 -11.66 -19.87 -5.99
C GLU A 163 -12.53 -19.02 -5.04
N ALA A 164 -11.96 -17.90 -4.54
CA ALA A 164 -12.62 -16.99 -3.62
C ALA A 164 -13.64 -16.05 -4.29
N ILE A 165 -13.84 -16.16 -5.60
CA ILE A 165 -14.83 -15.38 -6.34
C ILE A 165 -15.82 -16.35 -6.97
N THR A 166 -17.09 -16.12 -6.75
CA THR A 166 -18.20 -16.87 -7.35
C THR A 166 -19.03 -15.95 -8.24
N LEU A 167 -19.93 -16.50 -9.04
CA LEU A 167 -20.86 -15.72 -9.85
C LEU A 167 -22.27 -15.90 -9.29
N ASP A 168 -23.02 -14.80 -9.18
CA ASP A 168 -24.41 -14.82 -8.76
C ASP A 168 -25.35 -15.27 -9.92
N GLU A 169 -26.66 -15.25 -9.69
CA GLU A 169 -27.67 -15.62 -10.69
C GLU A 169 -27.70 -14.72 -11.93
N TYR A 170 -27.06 -13.54 -11.85
CA TYR A 170 -26.91 -12.57 -12.94
C TYR A 170 -25.52 -12.58 -13.57
N GLU A 171 -24.73 -13.62 -13.29
CA GLU A 171 -23.31 -13.74 -13.72
C GLU A 171 -22.40 -12.62 -13.22
N ARG A 172 -22.73 -12.01 -12.07
CA ARG A 172 -21.92 -10.95 -11.45
C ARG A 172 -20.96 -11.56 -10.41
N PRO A 173 -19.72 -11.10 -10.36
CA PRO A 173 -18.75 -11.62 -9.40
C PRO A 173 -19.10 -11.24 -7.96
N VAL A 174 -19.00 -12.21 -7.07
CA VAL A 174 -19.16 -12.05 -5.61
C VAL A 174 -17.94 -12.62 -4.93
N VAL A 175 -17.33 -11.86 -4.03
CA VAL A 175 -16.12 -12.27 -3.31
C VAL A 175 -16.50 -12.95 -2.00
N ASP A 176 -16.00 -14.17 -1.81
CA ASP A 176 -15.99 -14.84 -0.53
C ASP A 176 -14.79 -14.35 0.28
N LEU A 177 -15.06 -13.58 1.33
CA LEU A 177 -14.02 -12.97 2.16
C LEU A 177 -13.28 -14.01 3.03
N ASP A 178 -13.90 -15.14 3.33
CA ASP A 178 -13.26 -16.19 4.14
C ASP A 178 -12.17 -16.92 3.34
N LEU A 179 -12.36 -17.08 2.03
CA LEU A 179 -11.38 -17.69 1.13
C LEU A 179 -10.36 -16.71 0.56
N CYS A 180 -10.70 -15.42 0.52
CA CYS A 180 -9.83 -14.40 -0.07
C CYS A 180 -8.62 -14.09 0.84
N ASN A 181 -7.41 -14.28 0.35
CA ASN A 181 -6.16 -13.93 1.05
C ASN A 181 -5.55 -12.58 0.62
N GLY A 182 -6.15 -11.90 -0.38
CA GLY A 182 -5.67 -10.62 -0.86
C GLY A 182 -4.47 -10.68 -1.80
N CYS A 183 -4.29 -11.75 -2.55
CA CYS A 183 -3.16 -11.94 -3.48
C CYS A 183 -3.11 -10.95 -4.64
N GLY A 184 -4.23 -10.31 -4.99
CA GLY A 184 -4.33 -9.30 -6.04
C GLY A 184 -4.50 -9.82 -7.46
N ALA A 185 -4.60 -11.14 -7.69
CA ALA A 185 -4.77 -11.71 -9.03
C ALA A 185 -6.02 -11.16 -9.74
N CYS A 186 -7.13 -11.02 -9.01
CA CYS A 186 -8.37 -10.46 -9.52
C CYS A 186 -8.24 -8.97 -9.89
N GLN A 187 -7.50 -8.17 -9.11
CA GLN A 187 -7.23 -6.78 -9.42
C GLN A 187 -6.33 -6.67 -10.65
N ALA A 188 -5.24 -7.45 -10.71
CA ALA A 188 -4.33 -7.46 -11.85
C ALA A 188 -5.05 -7.85 -13.16
N ALA A 189 -6.00 -8.77 -13.11
CA ALA A 189 -6.78 -9.22 -14.26
C ALA A 189 -7.95 -8.30 -14.65
N CYS A 190 -8.29 -7.30 -13.82
CA CYS A 190 -9.45 -6.46 -14.06
C CYS A 190 -9.21 -5.50 -15.23
N VAL A 191 -10.09 -5.55 -16.22
CA VAL A 191 -10.02 -4.74 -17.45
C VAL A 191 -10.86 -3.46 -17.41
N SER A 192 -11.46 -3.12 -16.26
CA SER A 192 -12.37 -1.96 -16.15
C SER A 192 -11.72 -0.60 -16.44
N MET A 193 -10.38 -0.53 -16.40
CA MET A 193 -9.59 0.67 -16.72
C MET A 193 -8.93 0.60 -18.10
N GLU A 194 -9.15 -0.48 -18.85
CA GLU A 194 -8.61 -0.59 -20.21
C GLU A 194 -9.38 0.26 -21.21
N GLU A 195 -8.71 0.65 -22.28
CA GLU A 195 -9.27 1.52 -23.31
C GLU A 195 -10.56 0.90 -23.90
N GLY A 196 -11.65 1.65 -23.89
CA GLY A 196 -12.96 1.20 -24.34
C GLY A 196 -13.84 0.49 -23.29
N SER A 197 -13.30 0.21 -22.08
CA SER A 197 -14.02 -0.47 -21.00
C SER A 197 -14.26 0.43 -19.79
N ILE A 198 -13.86 1.69 -19.86
CA ILE A 198 -13.82 2.58 -18.69
C ILE A 198 -15.22 2.99 -18.27
N ALA A 199 -15.56 2.71 -17.01
CA ALA A 199 -16.74 3.27 -16.37
C ALA A 199 -16.54 4.79 -16.16
N GLU A 200 -17.57 5.58 -16.40
CA GLU A 200 -17.50 7.03 -16.28
C GLU A 200 -17.11 7.43 -14.83
N GLY A 201 -16.04 8.21 -14.70
CA GLY A 201 -15.52 8.65 -13.41
C GLY A 201 -14.67 7.64 -12.65
N ALA A 202 -14.38 6.48 -13.21
CA ALA A 202 -13.51 5.49 -12.59
C ALA A 202 -12.06 6.03 -12.48
N THR A 203 -11.48 5.93 -11.29
CA THR A 203 -10.09 6.32 -11.01
C THR A 203 -9.19 5.13 -10.64
N THR A 204 -9.81 3.97 -10.39
CA THR A 204 -9.14 2.70 -10.09
C THR A 204 -9.87 1.56 -10.78
N ARG A 205 -9.28 0.37 -10.74
CA ARG A 205 -9.94 -0.86 -11.21
C ARG A 205 -11.21 -1.14 -10.38
N ALA A 206 -12.17 -1.80 -10.98
CA ALA A 206 -13.47 -2.09 -10.37
C ALA A 206 -13.39 -3.14 -9.24
N ILE A 207 -12.35 -3.94 -9.19
CA ILE A 207 -12.02 -4.79 -8.06
C ILE A 207 -10.65 -4.38 -7.53
N VAL A 208 -10.59 -4.09 -6.24
CA VAL A 208 -9.39 -3.63 -5.55
C VAL A 208 -9.17 -4.44 -4.29
N VAL A 209 -7.91 -4.71 -3.96
CA VAL A 209 -7.56 -5.32 -2.69
C VAL A 209 -7.30 -4.21 -1.67
N VAL A 210 -7.98 -4.31 -0.54
CA VAL A 210 -7.82 -3.37 0.58
C VAL A 210 -7.35 -4.13 1.82
N PRO A 211 -6.67 -3.48 2.77
CA PRO A 211 -6.33 -4.09 4.04
C PRO A 211 -7.60 -4.55 4.79
N GLU A 212 -7.50 -5.64 5.53
CA GLU A 212 -8.62 -6.23 6.26
C GLU A 212 -9.26 -5.23 7.24
N SER A 213 -8.44 -4.40 7.92
CA SER A 213 -8.91 -3.34 8.80
C SER A 213 -9.86 -2.34 8.14
N SER A 214 -9.73 -2.12 6.84
CA SER A 214 -10.59 -1.19 6.08
C SER A 214 -12.00 -1.74 5.80
N ILE A 215 -12.19 -3.05 5.94
CA ILE A 215 -13.50 -3.71 5.73
C ILE A 215 -14.34 -3.64 7.00
N GLU A 216 -13.73 -3.79 8.17
CA GLU A 216 -14.42 -3.72 9.45
C GLU A 216 -15.07 -2.36 9.68
N GLU A 217 -14.44 -1.27 9.22
CA GLU A 217 -15.00 0.08 9.30
C GLU A 217 -16.25 0.29 8.41
N LYS A 218 -16.38 -0.44 7.28
CA LYS A 218 -17.50 -0.32 6.35
C LYS A 218 -18.67 -1.23 6.69
N GLY A 219 -18.45 -2.33 7.41
CA GLY A 219 -19.48 -3.30 7.83
C GLY A 219 -20.34 -2.85 9.01
N GLY A 220 -20.07 -1.73 9.61
CA GLY A 220 -20.78 -1.17 10.77
C GLY A 220 -21.88 -0.16 10.44
N ARG A 221 -22.46 -0.18 9.22
CA ARG A 221 -23.62 0.67 8.88
C ARG A 221 -24.74 -0.14 8.35
#